data_f8ab9e36284f1986e1f5e137ca0033d7
#
_entry.id   f8ab9e36284f1986e1f5e137ca0033d7
#
_cell.length_a   1.000
_cell.length_b   1.000
_cell.length_c   1.000
_cell.angle_alpha   90.00
_cell.angle_beta   90.00
_cell.angle_gamma   90.00
#
_symmetry.space_group_name_H-M   'P 1'
#
loop_
_entity.id
_entity.type
_entity.pdbx_description
1 polymer ?
#
loop_
_entity_poly.entity_id
_entity_poly.type
_entity_poly.pdbx_seq_one_letter_code
_entity_poly.pdbx_strand_id
1 'polypeptide(L)'
;GYTLLFDHDIHSFKYPMAGWEQQMIIKLKLHEHISTNNLLIIDSDGKFIRPFYEKDFIAYDNIPYSIVHENKQIAEYETALKGGDYNNTGYAKAVRAYRDIFGFKSNKIYDYGPNPHLWSTKVLSDLYSNYLNYYGLELEEFCLTVKNKYGIHFRETLTYGEYLMAGSSIDIIPSGPLFKTFHWHEMVEFEKGTGLELEENIAKNYLGIIMQSKHT
;
A
#
# COMPACT_ATOMS: atom_id res chain seq x y z
N GLY A 1 24.88 -9.60 -0.24
CA GLY A 1 24.32 -10.63 -1.11
C GLY A 1 22.85 -10.36 -1.37
N TYR A 2 22.26 -11.09 -2.28
CA TYR A 2 20.81 -11.11 -2.53
C TYR A 2 20.32 -12.55 -2.50
N THR A 3 19.05 -12.72 -2.17
CA THR A 3 18.36 -14.00 -2.22
C THR A 3 17.26 -13.92 -3.26
N LEU A 4 17.18 -14.90 -4.15
CA LEU A 4 16.08 -15.03 -5.09
C LEU A 4 15.04 -15.96 -4.47
N LEU A 5 13.81 -15.50 -4.38
CA LEU A 5 12.65 -16.28 -3.99
C LEU A 5 11.63 -16.26 -5.13
N PHE A 6 11.05 -17.41 -5.43
CA PHE A 6 9.94 -17.50 -6.35
C PHE A 6 8.62 -17.50 -5.58
N ASP A 7 7.53 -17.17 -6.25
CA ASP A 7 6.20 -17.12 -5.64
C ASP A 7 5.84 -18.41 -4.89
N HIS A 8 6.19 -19.56 -5.44
CA HIS A 8 5.94 -20.87 -4.83
C HIS A 8 6.83 -21.17 -3.62
N ASP A 9 7.96 -20.46 -3.45
CA ASP A 9 8.79 -20.57 -2.24
C ASP A 9 8.14 -19.82 -1.07
N ILE A 10 7.31 -18.81 -1.38
CA ILE A 10 6.66 -17.96 -0.39
C ILE A 10 5.29 -18.51 -0.03
N HIS A 11 4.50 -18.94 -1.02
CA HIS A 11 3.16 -19.42 -0.78
C HIS A 11 2.66 -20.41 -1.85
N SER A 12 1.98 -21.46 -1.40
CA SER A 12 1.27 -22.40 -2.27
C SER A 12 -0.24 -22.13 -2.17
N PHE A 13 -0.82 -21.63 -3.26
CA PHE A 13 -2.22 -21.23 -3.30
C PHE A 13 -3.17 -22.41 -3.27
N LYS A 14 -4.17 -22.38 -2.39
CA LYS A 14 -5.22 -23.40 -2.27
C LYS A 14 -6.40 -23.11 -3.19
N TYR A 15 -6.62 -21.83 -3.52
CA TYR A 15 -7.76 -21.36 -4.30
C TYR A 15 -7.32 -20.76 -5.63
N PRO A 16 -8.12 -20.88 -6.70
CA PRO A 16 -7.85 -20.17 -7.95
C PRO A 16 -8.01 -18.66 -7.73
N MET A 17 -6.94 -17.92 -7.93
CA MET A 17 -6.88 -16.47 -7.75
C MET A 17 -6.25 -15.81 -8.97
N ALA A 18 -6.64 -14.57 -9.27
CA ALA A 18 -5.98 -13.79 -10.30
C ALA A 18 -4.53 -13.49 -9.92
N GLY A 19 -3.61 -13.41 -10.89
CA GLY A 19 -2.18 -13.19 -10.62
C GLY A 19 -1.89 -11.96 -9.76
N TRP A 20 -2.64 -10.88 -9.94
CA TRP A 20 -2.51 -9.68 -9.11
C TRP A 20 -3.00 -9.89 -7.65
N GLU A 21 -4.01 -10.73 -7.41
CA GLU A 21 -4.44 -11.13 -6.06
C GLU A 21 -3.37 -11.99 -5.38
N GLN A 22 -2.76 -12.91 -6.15
CA GLN A 22 -1.64 -13.73 -5.66
C GLN A 22 -0.45 -12.85 -5.26
N GLN A 23 -0.08 -11.86 -6.07
CA GLN A 23 1.01 -10.93 -5.77
C GLN A 23 0.76 -10.16 -4.45
N MET A 24 -0.47 -9.73 -4.20
CA MET A 24 -0.83 -9.04 -2.95
C MET A 24 -0.67 -9.94 -1.72
N ILE A 25 -1.06 -11.20 -1.83
CA ILE A 25 -0.89 -12.19 -0.76
C ILE A 25 0.59 -12.47 -0.52
N ILE A 26 1.37 -12.67 -1.59
CA ILE A 26 2.83 -12.87 -1.50
C ILE A 26 3.49 -11.71 -0.76
N LYS A 27 3.18 -10.47 -1.10
CA LYS A 27 3.72 -9.29 -0.42
C LYS A 27 3.47 -9.32 1.10
N LEU A 28 2.25 -9.67 1.52
CA LEU A 28 1.90 -9.77 2.94
C LEU A 28 2.61 -10.94 3.64
N LYS A 29 2.94 -12.01 2.93
CA LYS A 29 3.65 -13.18 3.48
C LYS A 29 5.17 -13.05 3.51
N LEU A 30 5.75 -12.08 2.84
CA LEU A 30 7.21 -11.90 2.80
C LEU A 30 7.85 -11.85 4.19
N HIS A 31 7.15 -11.36 5.20
CA HIS A 31 7.66 -11.29 6.57
C HIS A 31 8.02 -12.66 7.17
N GLU A 32 7.44 -13.76 6.68
CA GLU A 32 7.73 -15.13 7.12
C GLU A 32 9.11 -15.63 6.61
N HIS A 33 9.65 -14.98 5.56
CA HIS A 33 10.86 -15.39 4.84
C HIS A 33 12.08 -14.49 5.08
N ILE A 34 11.95 -13.48 5.94
CA ILE A 34 13.01 -12.52 6.22
C ILE A 34 13.21 -12.35 7.72
N SER A 35 14.41 -11.92 8.11
CA SER A 35 14.79 -11.69 9.50
C SER A 35 14.91 -10.21 9.88
N THR A 36 14.57 -9.30 8.96
CA THR A 36 14.61 -7.85 9.22
C THR A 36 13.32 -7.36 9.89
N ASN A 37 13.42 -6.28 10.66
CA ASN A 37 12.25 -5.69 11.34
C ASN A 37 11.30 -4.95 10.38
N ASN A 38 11.80 -4.58 9.20
CA ASN A 38 11.07 -3.79 8.23
C ASN A 38 11.29 -4.31 6.80
N LEU A 39 10.31 -4.09 5.97
CA LEU A 39 10.28 -4.40 4.54
C LEU A 39 10.15 -3.12 3.74
N LEU A 40 10.97 -2.96 2.73
CA LEU A 40 10.75 -2.02 1.64
C LEU A 40 10.45 -2.82 0.37
N ILE A 41 9.19 -2.81 -0.06
CA ILE A 41 8.73 -3.55 -1.24
C ILE A 41 8.56 -2.55 -2.38
N ILE A 42 9.22 -2.82 -3.50
CA ILE A 42 9.18 -1.97 -4.69
C ILE A 42 8.71 -2.81 -5.86
N ASP A 43 7.64 -2.38 -6.52
CA ASP A 43 7.18 -3.00 -7.76
C ASP A 43 8.09 -2.59 -8.93
N SER A 44 8.10 -3.40 -9.98
CA SER A 44 9.02 -3.21 -11.12
C SER A 44 8.79 -1.93 -11.93
N ASP A 45 7.67 -1.26 -11.74
CA ASP A 45 7.33 0.03 -12.35
C ASP A 45 7.77 1.25 -11.49
N GLY A 46 8.44 0.98 -10.37
CA GLY A 46 9.02 1.99 -9.48
C GLY A 46 10.48 2.30 -9.81
N LYS A 47 10.83 3.59 -9.80
CA LYS A 47 12.20 4.08 -10.07
C LYS A 47 12.61 5.10 -9.03
N PHE A 48 13.75 4.89 -8.35
CA PHE A 48 14.42 5.96 -7.57
C PHE A 48 14.98 7.01 -8.51
N ILE A 49 14.78 8.28 -8.16
CA ILE A 49 15.21 9.46 -8.96
C ILE A 49 16.20 10.34 -8.22
N ARG A 50 16.51 10.01 -6.97
CA ARG A 50 17.58 10.65 -6.18
C ARG A 50 18.20 9.66 -5.19
N PRO A 51 19.39 9.94 -4.64
CA PRO A 51 19.96 9.18 -3.54
C PRO A 51 19.00 9.08 -2.36
N PHE A 52 19.02 7.94 -1.69
CA PHE A 52 18.21 7.67 -0.50
C PHE A 52 19.08 7.05 0.60
N TYR A 53 18.63 7.18 1.83
CA TYR A 53 19.33 6.74 3.02
C TYR A 53 18.35 6.08 3.99
N GLU A 54 18.85 5.30 4.95
CA GLU A 54 18.04 4.64 5.96
C GLU A 54 17.07 5.61 6.68
N LYS A 55 17.54 6.82 7.01
CA LYS A 55 16.73 7.88 7.63
C LYS A 55 15.54 8.35 6.80
N ASP A 56 15.49 8.04 5.51
CA ASP A 56 14.33 8.35 4.65
C ASP A 56 13.19 7.34 4.88
N PHE A 57 13.48 6.20 5.54
CA PHE A 57 12.54 5.11 5.77
C PHE A 57 12.30 4.81 7.25
N ILE A 58 13.33 4.97 8.08
CA ILE A 58 13.31 4.62 9.51
C ILE A 58 13.36 5.91 10.34
N ALA A 59 12.42 6.05 11.27
CA ALA A 59 12.34 7.21 12.13
C ALA A 59 13.28 7.09 13.35
N TYR A 60 13.03 6.12 14.22
CA TYR A 60 13.87 5.82 15.41
C TYR A 60 13.60 4.37 15.86
N ASP A 61 14.51 3.78 16.62
CA ASP A 61 14.37 2.45 17.23
C ASP A 61 13.87 1.36 16.27
N ASN A 62 14.31 1.41 15.01
CA ASN A 62 13.85 0.56 13.92
C ASN A 62 12.34 0.67 13.60
N ILE A 63 11.66 1.72 14.03
CA ILE A 63 10.27 1.98 13.66
C ILE A 63 10.25 2.66 12.29
N PRO A 64 9.57 2.06 11.29
CA PRO A 64 9.48 2.66 9.96
C PRO A 64 8.49 3.82 9.96
N TYR A 65 8.71 4.79 9.08
CA TYR A 65 7.65 5.75 8.78
C TYR A 65 6.42 5.01 8.25
N SER A 66 5.26 5.38 8.77
CA SER A 66 3.97 4.85 8.30
C SER A 66 3.44 5.74 7.20
N ILE A 67 3.33 5.20 5.98
CA ILE A 67 2.72 5.95 4.89
C ILE A 67 1.21 6.01 5.18
N VAL A 68 0.78 7.15 5.73
CA VAL A 68 -0.61 7.43 6.10
C VAL A 68 -0.90 8.89 5.77
N HIS A 69 -1.63 9.14 4.72
CA HIS A 69 -1.97 10.50 4.29
C HIS A 69 -3.35 10.56 3.61
N GLU A 70 -3.93 11.76 3.56
CA GLU A 70 -5.09 12.00 2.71
C GLU A 70 -4.58 12.22 1.27
N ASN A 71 -5.04 11.42 0.32
CA ASN A 71 -4.58 11.53 -1.07
C ASN A 71 -5.28 12.72 -1.77
N LYS A 72 -4.82 13.93 -1.45
CA LYS A 72 -5.39 15.17 -2.00
C LYS A 72 -5.21 15.26 -3.51
N GLN A 73 -4.09 14.79 -4.03
CA GLN A 73 -3.81 14.84 -5.47
C GLN A 73 -4.81 14.02 -6.28
N ILE A 74 -5.14 12.80 -5.84
CA ILE A 74 -6.19 12.01 -6.50
C ILE A 74 -7.55 12.67 -6.32
N ALA A 75 -7.84 13.24 -5.15
CA ALA A 75 -9.09 13.94 -4.91
C ALA A 75 -9.25 15.15 -5.83
N GLU A 76 -8.21 15.93 -6.02
CA GLU A 76 -8.18 17.07 -6.95
C GLU A 76 -8.36 16.61 -8.39
N TYR A 77 -7.66 15.56 -8.81
CA TYR A 77 -7.78 14.98 -10.14
C TYR A 77 -9.20 14.46 -10.42
N GLU A 78 -9.76 13.67 -9.52
CA GLU A 78 -11.13 13.15 -9.64
C GLU A 78 -12.17 14.29 -9.73
N THR A 79 -11.99 15.34 -8.94
CA THR A 79 -12.88 16.51 -8.95
C THR A 79 -12.74 17.31 -10.24
N ALA A 80 -11.51 17.64 -10.64
CA ALA A 80 -11.24 18.53 -11.77
C ALA A 80 -11.56 17.89 -13.12
N LEU A 81 -11.27 16.59 -13.31
CA LEU A 81 -11.38 15.93 -14.61
C LEU A 81 -12.61 15.03 -14.74
N LYS A 82 -13.07 14.43 -13.66
CA LYS A 82 -14.18 13.47 -13.70
C LYS A 82 -15.46 14.02 -13.09
N GLY A 83 -15.40 15.20 -12.45
CA GLY A 83 -16.55 15.78 -11.74
C GLY A 83 -17.05 14.91 -10.59
N GLY A 84 -16.19 14.02 -10.10
CA GLY A 84 -16.50 13.05 -9.06
C GLY A 84 -16.24 13.57 -7.65
N ASP A 85 -16.76 12.85 -6.65
CA ASP A 85 -16.42 13.02 -5.24
C ASP A 85 -15.54 11.84 -4.81
N TYR A 86 -14.33 12.15 -4.39
CA TYR A 86 -13.36 11.14 -3.92
C TYR A 86 -13.93 10.24 -2.82
N ASN A 87 -14.81 10.79 -1.97
CA ASN A 87 -15.46 10.02 -0.91
C ASN A 87 -16.43 8.94 -1.43
N ASN A 88 -16.85 9.03 -2.69
CA ASN A 88 -17.74 8.06 -3.33
C ASN A 88 -17.00 7.09 -4.28
N THR A 89 -15.67 7.20 -4.38
CA THR A 89 -14.87 6.29 -5.21
C THR A 89 -14.88 4.86 -4.70
N GLY A 90 -14.52 3.93 -5.57
CA GLY A 90 -14.31 2.53 -5.19
C GLY A 90 -13.24 2.36 -4.11
N TYR A 91 -12.22 3.22 -4.11
CA TYR A 91 -11.19 3.24 -3.06
C TYR A 91 -11.77 3.62 -1.70
N ALA A 92 -12.54 4.71 -1.63
CA ALA A 92 -13.15 5.14 -0.37
C ALA A 92 -14.14 4.10 0.20
N LYS A 93 -14.88 3.40 -0.69
CA LYS A 93 -15.73 2.27 -0.28
C LYS A 93 -14.90 1.12 0.30
N ALA A 94 -13.77 0.80 -0.34
CA ALA A 94 -12.87 -0.23 0.16
C ALA A 94 -12.29 0.16 1.54
N VAL A 95 -11.80 1.39 1.72
CA VAL A 95 -11.33 1.87 3.03
C VAL A 95 -12.37 1.68 4.12
N ARG A 96 -13.63 2.06 3.87
CA ARG A 96 -14.72 1.89 4.86
C ARG A 96 -14.99 0.41 5.19
N ALA A 97 -14.93 -0.47 4.18
CA ALA A 97 -15.10 -1.90 4.40
C ALA A 97 -13.97 -2.49 5.27
N TYR A 98 -12.72 -2.12 5.01
CA TYR A 98 -11.60 -2.56 5.84
C TYR A 98 -11.66 -2.02 7.27
N ARG A 99 -12.15 -0.79 7.46
CA ARG A 99 -12.42 -0.23 8.79
C ARG A 99 -13.49 -1.00 9.54
N ASP A 100 -14.55 -1.37 8.86
CA ASP A 100 -15.59 -2.23 9.44
C ASP A 100 -15.01 -3.59 9.87
N ILE A 101 -14.12 -4.15 9.03
CA ILE A 101 -13.42 -5.40 9.32
C ILE A 101 -12.55 -5.29 10.57
N PHE A 102 -11.70 -4.27 10.66
CA PHE A 102 -10.72 -4.10 11.75
C PHE A 102 -11.23 -3.26 12.93
N GLY A 103 -12.43 -2.71 12.84
CA GLY A 103 -13.03 -1.93 13.93
C GLY A 103 -12.47 -0.51 14.11
N PHE A 104 -11.69 -0.01 13.15
CA PHE A 104 -11.15 1.35 13.18
C PHE A 104 -12.21 2.37 12.75
N LYS A 105 -12.34 3.47 13.50
CA LYS A 105 -13.32 4.54 13.23
C LYS A 105 -12.63 5.83 12.84
N SER A 106 -12.89 6.31 11.63
CA SER A 106 -12.45 7.62 11.15
C SER A 106 -13.34 8.09 10.00
N ASN A 107 -13.58 9.40 9.92
CA ASN A 107 -14.28 10.02 8.79
C ASN A 107 -13.35 10.37 7.62
N LYS A 108 -12.02 10.34 7.84
CA LYS A 108 -11.04 10.64 6.81
C LYS A 108 -10.74 9.39 5.98
N ILE A 109 -10.59 9.55 4.68
CA ILE A 109 -10.12 8.48 3.81
C ILE A 109 -8.60 8.59 3.72
N TYR A 110 -7.90 7.60 4.29
CA TYR A 110 -6.45 7.53 4.21
C TYR A 110 -6.00 6.70 3.02
N ASP A 111 -4.87 7.12 2.47
CA ASP A 111 -4.07 6.34 1.55
C ASP A 111 -2.84 5.83 2.29
N TYR A 112 -2.51 4.57 2.10
CA TYR A 112 -1.38 3.88 2.74
C TYR A 112 -0.22 3.66 1.76
N GLY A 113 -0.20 4.46 0.71
CA GLY A 113 0.80 4.45 -0.34
C GLY A 113 0.54 3.41 -1.41
N PRO A 114 0.76 3.77 -2.69
CA PRO A 114 0.81 2.79 -3.76
C PRO A 114 2.10 1.99 -3.64
N ASN A 115 3.23 2.56 -3.88
CA ASN A 115 4.57 1.95 -3.84
C ASN A 115 5.60 3.07 -3.59
N PRO A 116 6.74 2.77 -2.99
CA PRO A 116 7.11 1.52 -2.33
C PRO A 116 6.32 1.32 -1.04
N HIS A 117 6.06 0.05 -0.69
CA HIS A 117 5.46 -0.26 0.60
C HIS A 117 6.57 -0.33 1.67
N LEU A 118 6.42 0.45 2.70
CA LEU A 118 7.31 0.42 3.87
C LEU A 118 6.54 -0.17 5.05
N TRP A 119 6.79 -1.43 5.35
CA TRP A 119 6.03 -2.20 6.32
C TRP A 119 6.91 -2.74 7.46
N SER A 120 6.37 -2.75 8.66
CA SER A 120 6.96 -3.45 9.80
C SER A 120 6.57 -4.94 9.77
N THR A 121 7.56 -5.82 9.88
CA THR A 121 7.32 -7.27 10.00
C THR A 121 6.56 -7.60 11.27
N LYS A 122 6.72 -6.80 12.32
CA LYS A 122 5.95 -6.94 13.56
C LYS A 122 4.45 -6.72 13.34
N VAL A 123 4.07 -5.69 12.59
CA VAL A 123 2.66 -5.42 12.25
C VAL A 123 2.06 -6.58 11.44
N LEU A 124 2.83 -7.10 10.47
CA LEU A 124 2.39 -8.26 9.70
C LEU A 124 2.23 -9.49 10.58
N SER A 125 3.20 -9.78 11.43
CA SER A 125 3.13 -10.91 12.38
C SER A 125 1.95 -10.78 13.34
N ASP A 126 1.66 -9.56 13.83
CA ASP A 126 0.51 -9.27 14.68
C ASP A 126 -0.82 -9.47 13.92
N LEU A 127 -0.91 -9.05 12.67
CA LEU A 127 -2.08 -9.29 11.83
C LEU A 127 -2.38 -10.78 11.73
N TYR A 128 -1.37 -11.60 11.52
CA TYR A 128 -1.54 -13.06 11.46
C TYR A 128 -1.92 -13.65 12.81
N SER A 129 -1.17 -13.38 13.87
CA SER A 129 -1.36 -14.01 15.19
C SER A 129 -2.59 -13.49 15.91
N ASN A 130 -2.86 -12.19 15.89
CA ASN A 130 -3.88 -11.54 16.70
C ASN A 130 -5.21 -11.32 15.96
N TYR A 131 -5.20 -11.38 14.62
CA TYR A 131 -6.43 -11.23 13.85
C TYR A 131 -6.77 -12.50 13.06
N LEU A 132 -5.95 -12.89 12.09
CA LEU A 132 -6.31 -14.03 11.23
C LEU A 132 -6.45 -15.32 12.03
N ASN A 133 -5.49 -15.67 12.88
CA ASN A 133 -5.56 -16.87 13.71
C ASN A 133 -6.71 -16.81 14.72
N TYR A 134 -7.00 -15.62 15.28
CA TYR A 134 -8.12 -15.45 16.21
C TYR A 134 -9.46 -15.79 15.56
N TYR A 135 -9.64 -15.45 14.28
CA TYR A 135 -10.85 -15.79 13.52
C TYR A 135 -10.74 -17.12 12.77
N GLY A 136 -9.65 -17.87 12.93
CA GLY A 136 -9.41 -19.13 12.24
C GLY A 136 -9.33 -18.98 10.71
N LEU A 137 -8.80 -17.85 10.23
CA LEU A 137 -8.72 -17.53 8.81
C LEU A 137 -7.29 -17.65 8.30
N GLU A 138 -7.13 -18.29 7.17
CA GLU A 138 -5.94 -18.14 6.32
C GLU A 138 -6.04 -16.85 5.50
N LEU A 139 -4.90 -16.30 5.06
CA LEU A 139 -4.89 -15.05 4.29
C LEU A 139 -5.69 -15.12 2.99
N GLU A 140 -5.67 -16.26 2.30
CA GLU A 140 -6.50 -16.49 1.10
C GLU A 140 -7.99 -16.44 1.43
N GLU A 141 -8.39 -17.07 2.53
CA GLU A 141 -9.79 -17.07 2.98
C GLU A 141 -10.24 -15.68 3.40
N PHE A 142 -9.34 -14.92 4.02
CA PHE A 142 -9.57 -13.50 4.32
C PHE A 142 -9.77 -12.68 3.02
N CYS A 143 -8.91 -12.88 2.02
CA CYS A 143 -9.03 -12.25 0.71
C CYS A 143 -10.38 -12.57 0.05
N LEU A 144 -10.79 -13.83 0.05
CA LEU A 144 -12.08 -14.27 -0.48
C LEU A 144 -13.27 -13.70 0.32
N THR A 145 -13.13 -13.60 1.65
CA THR A 145 -14.15 -13.01 2.52
C THR A 145 -14.35 -11.54 2.21
N VAL A 146 -13.27 -10.76 2.05
CA VAL A 146 -13.33 -9.35 1.64
C VAL A 146 -14.09 -9.21 0.32
N LYS A 147 -13.74 -10.03 -0.67
CA LYS A 147 -14.37 -10.00 -1.99
C LYS A 147 -15.85 -10.39 -1.94
N ASN A 148 -16.18 -11.48 -1.27
CA ASN A 148 -17.52 -12.04 -1.28
C ASN A 148 -18.51 -11.29 -0.38
N LYS A 149 -18.06 -10.85 0.80
CA LYS A 149 -18.92 -10.17 1.77
C LYS A 149 -19.11 -8.69 1.46
N TYR A 150 -18.04 -8.01 1.01
CA TYR A 150 -18.08 -6.56 0.81
C TYR A 150 -18.15 -6.15 -0.66
N GLY A 151 -17.99 -7.08 -1.60
CA GLY A 151 -18.01 -6.80 -3.04
C GLY A 151 -16.87 -5.89 -3.51
N ILE A 152 -15.74 -5.89 -2.81
CA ILE A 152 -14.57 -5.08 -3.12
C ILE A 152 -13.37 -5.96 -3.45
N HIS A 153 -12.44 -5.43 -4.22
CA HIS A 153 -11.18 -6.10 -4.46
C HIS A 153 -10.31 -6.08 -3.20
N PHE A 154 -9.66 -7.22 -2.94
CA PHE A 154 -8.64 -7.30 -1.92
C PHE A 154 -7.50 -6.32 -2.23
N ARG A 155 -6.95 -5.70 -1.16
CA ARG A 155 -5.84 -4.75 -1.28
C ARG A 155 -4.88 -4.93 -0.10
N GLU A 156 -3.65 -5.29 -0.40
CA GLU A 156 -2.59 -5.51 0.58
C GLU A 156 -2.30 -4.24 1.40
N THR A 157 -2.31 -3.07 0.74
CA THR A 157 -2.07 -1.78 1.39
C THR A 157 -3.17 -1.42 2.40
N LEU A 158 -4.43 -1.70 2.06
CA LEU A 158 -5.55 -1.48 2.99
C LEU A 158 -5.54 -2.51 4.11
N THR A 159 -5.17 -3.76 3.82
CA THR A 159 -5.02 -4.81 4.83
C THR A 159 -4.00 -4.40 5.88
N TYR A 160 -2.80 -4.00 5.44
CA TYR A 160 -1.74 -3.54 6.34
C TYR A 160 -2.12 -2.22 7.04
N GLY A 161 -2.52 -1.21 6.27
CA GLY A 161 -2.71 0.16 6.76
C GLY A 161 -3.89 0.31 7.71
N GLU A 162 -5.05 -0.27 7.40
CA GLU A 162 -6.21 -0.18 8.30
C GLU A 162 -6.04 -1.07 9.54
N TYR A 163 -5.29 -2.19 9.44
CA TYR A 163 -4.89 -2.97 10.62
C TYR A 163 -3.92 -2.18 11.51
N LEU A 164 -2.90 -1.53 10.93
CA LEU A 164 -1.98 -0.65 11.64
C LEU A 164 -2.75 0.43 12.42
N MET A 165 -3.71 1.08 11.77
CA MET A 165 -4.53 2.14 12.37
C MET A 165 -5.52 1.65 13.44
N ALA A 166 -5.91 0.39 13.37
CA ALA A 166 -6.82 -0.22 14.35
C ALA A 166 -6.16 -0.52 15.71
N GLY A 167 -4.85 -0.42 15.81
CA GLY A 167 -4.14 -0.57 17.09
C GLY A 167 -3.04 -1.61 17.05
N SER A 168 -2.11 -1.46 16.13
CA SER A 168 -0.93 -2.31 16.06
C SER A 168 0.04 -2.08 17.23
N SER A 169 0.98 -2.99 17.38
CA SER A 169 2.00 -3.01 18.44
C SER A 169 3.19 -2.08 18.21
N ILE A 170 3.14 -1.20 17.23
CA ILE A 170 4.18 -0.18 16.97
C ILE A 170 3.60 1.23 16.96
N ASP A 171 4.45 2.21 17.24
CA ASP A 171 4.08 3.62 17.09
C ASP A 171 3.83 3.96 15.63
N ILE A 172 2.80 4.76 15.38
CA ILE A 172 2.49 5.28 14.05
C ILE A 172 3.18 6.63 13.88
N ILE A 173 4.17 6.69 12.98
CA ILE A 173 4.87 7.92 12.63
C ILE A 173 4.47 8.29 11.20
N PRO A 174 3.44 9.13 11.03
CA PRO A 174 2.87 9.38 9.71
C PRO A 174 3.87 10.04 8.77
N SER A 175 3.87 9.58 7.53
CA SER A 175 4.59 10.18 6.42
C SER A 175 3.70 10.28 5.19
N GLY A 176 4.01 11.21 4.32
CA GLY A 176 3.45 11.24 2.96
C GLY A 176 4.06 10.13 2.10
N PRO A 177 3.61 10.03 0.83
CA PRO A 177 4.12 9.03 -0.10
C PRO A 177 5.61 9.27 -0.39
N LEU A 178 6.38 8.19 -0.42
CA LEU A 178 7.82 8.24 -0.73
C LEU A 178 8.07 8.49 -2.21
N PHE A 179 7.20 7.96 -3.06
CA PHE A 179 7.26 8.12 -4.50
C PHE A 179 6.05 8.90 -5.01
N LYS A 180 6.27 9.73 -6.04
CA LYS A 180 5.17 10.29 -6.82
C LYS A 180 4.60 9.22 -7.73
N THR A 181 3.29 9.01 -7.67
CA THR A 181 2.61 7.98 -8.45
C THR A 181 1.70 8.60 -9.49
N PHE A 182 1.89 8.19 -10.72
CA PHE A 182 0.98 8.46 -11.82
C PHE A 182 0.16 7.19 -12.07
N HIS A 183 -1.07 7.18 -11.55
CA HIS A 183 -1.97 6.02 -11.65
C HIS A 183 -2.53 5.84 -13.06
N TRP A 184 -2.62 6.94 -13.84
CA TRP A 184 -3.14 6.97 -15.20
C TRP A 184 -2.35 7.96 -16.04
N HIS A 185 -2.31 7.74 -17.33
CA HIS A 185 -1.63 8.63 -18.27
C HIS A 185 -2.20 10.06 -18.20
N GLU A 186 -3.51 10.19 -18.00
CA GLU A 186 -4.19 11.49 -17.89
C GLU A 186 -3.68 12.33 -16.71
N MET A 187 -3.15 11.71 -15.65
CA MET A 187 -2.52 12.46 -14.56
C MET A 187 -1.22 13.13 -15.00
N VAL A 188 -0.46 12.48 -15.89
CA VAL A 188 0.75 13.09 -16.48
C VAL A 188 0.35 14.26 -17.34
N GLU A 189 -0.66 14.09 -18.20
CA GLU A 189 -1.15 15.15 -19.08
C GLU A 189 -1.77 16.32 -18.28
N PHE A 190 -2.45 16.03 -17.18
CA PHE A 190 -3.00 17.05 -16.26
C PHE A 190 -1.92 17.93 -15.63
N GLU A 191 -0.77 17.35 -15.30
CA GLU A 191 0.36 18.09 -14.71
C GLU A 191 1.31 18.67 -15.76
N LYS A 192 1.15 18.32 -17.04
CA LYS A 192 2.02 18.74 -18.13
C LYS A 192 2.04 20.26 -18.28
N GLY A 193 3.23 20.81 -18.36
CA GLY A 193 3.45 22.25 -18.44
C GLY A 193 3.39 22.99 -17.10
N THR A 194 3.07 22.32 -15.99
CA THR A 194 3.19 22.88 -14.65
C THR A 194 4.59 22.72 -14.05
N GLY A 195 5.42 21.90 -14.68
CA GLY A 195 6.73 21.48 -14.17
C GLY A 195 6.68 20.38 -13.11
N LEU A 196 5.48 19.95 -12.70
CA LEU A 196 5.31 18.88 -11.70
C LEU A 196 5.52 17.48 -12.29
N GLU A 197 5.56 17.36 -13.61
CA GLU A 197 5.92 16.17 -14.38
C GLU A 197 7.43 15.98 -14.55
N LEU A 198 8.23 17.04 -14.32
CA LEU A 198 9.68 16.98 -14.52
C LEU A 198 10.38 16.25 -13.38
N GLU A 199 11.19 15.23 -13.70
CA GLU A 199 11.89 14.39 -12.73
C GLU A 199 12.72 15.21 -11.73
N GLU A 200 13.38 16.29 -12.18
CA GLU A 200 14.15 17.20 -11.34
C GLU A 200 13.32 17.94 -10.29
N ASN A 201 12.06 18.26 -10.61
CA ASN A 201 11.13 18.90 -9.70
C ASN A 201 10.49 17.88 -8.75
N ILE A 202 10.18 16.70 -9.24
CA ILE A 202 9.68 15.59 -8.42
C ILE A 202 10.73 15.20 -7.38
N ALA A 203 12.00 15.13 -7.76
CA ALA A 203 13.11 14.77 -6.88
C ALA A 203 13.30 15.71 -5.67
N LYS A 204 12.74 16.91 -5.71
CA LYS A 204 12.77 17.85 -4.56
C LYS A 204 11.92 17.37 -3.39
N ASN A 205 10.84 16.60 -3.67
CA ASN A 205 9.87 16.20 -2.67
C ASN A 205 9.73 14.67 -2.52
N TYR A 206 10.15 13.90 -3.52
CA TYR A 206 9.98 12.46 -3.57
C TYR A 206 11.32 11.74 -3.78
N LEU A 207 11.40 10.48 -3.33
CA LEU A 207 12.55 9.62 -3.56
C LEU A 207 12.52 8.99 -4.94
N GLY A 208 11.33 8.83 -5.52
CA GLY A 208 11.13 8.12 -6.77
C GLY A 208 9.83 8.45 -7.47
N ILE A 209 9.60 7.74 -8.56
CA ILE A 209 8.42 7.83 -9.42
C ILE A 209 7.88 6.43 -9.66
N ILE A 210 6.56 6.32 -9.75
CA ILE A 210 5.86 5.15 -10.27
C ILE A 210 4.99 5.57 -11.44
N MET A 211 5.13 4.82 -12.53
CA MET A 211 4.28 4.94 -13.71
C MET A 211 3.52 3.63 -13.88
N GLN A 212 2.29 3.58 -13.39
CA GLN A 212 1.51 2.34 -13.48
C GLN A 212 1.21 1.95 -14.93
N SER A 213 1.72 0.77 -15.32
CA SER A 213 1.68 0.29 -16.72
C SER A 213 0.33 -0.26 -17.18
N LYS A 214 -0.66 -0.33 -16.31
CA LYS A 214 -1.97 -0.94 -16.64
C LYS A 214 -2.82 -0.15 -17.65
N HIS A 215 -2.34 0.98 -18.11
CA HIS A 215 -3.09 1.91 -18.94
C HIS A 215 -2.29 2.43 -20.15
N THR A 216 -1.22 1.72 -20.54
CA THR A 216 -0.53 1.93 -21.83
C THR A 216 -1.16 1.09 -22.93
#